data_4ff2ac776e15602e76f13341be4836bd
#
_entry.id   4ff2ac776e15602e76f13341be4836bd
#
_cell.length_a   1.000
_cell.length_b   1.000
_cell.length_c   1.000
_cell.angle_alpha   90.00
_cell.angle_beta   90.00
_cell.angle_gamma   90.00
#
_symmetry.space_group_name_H-M   'P 1'
#
loop_
_entity.id
_entity.type
_entity.pdbx_description
1 polymer ?
#
loop_
_entity_poly.entity_id
_entity_poly.type
_entity_poly.pdbx_seq_one_letter_code
_entity_poly.pdbx_strand_id
1 'polypeptide(L)'
;MTSQTRTHPALLVPSSSASASAAPDLVLAASRPVPQDFVLGVATAAYQIEGARHEDGRTDSIWDTFSHTPGAVVGGDTGDVACEHYHRYEADVELMRSLGMQSYRFSTSWDRICPDGGAVNARGLDFYERLVDSLLAAGIAPWLTLYHWDLPQALEDRGGWTSRETADRFVDYALAVHDRLGDRVRTWTTLNEPFCSAFLGYTAGMHAPGRTSPADGLAAAHHLLLAHGRVVQQLRARDADLELGLTLNFTVADPLDPSDPRDVDAARRVDGQMNRIFLDPVFRGSYPADLLDDVRHLGFEDHVRDGDLEVISAPIDVLGVNYYNGEAIGHEPPAAALDDSVNGGRTTRSPFPAADDAHRHPRGLPLTAMDWEIQPDGLTRLLVRLQTEYAGPAGVALHVTENGAAFEDVPDEGGFVEDRDRTAYVRAHLGAVLDAVDAGVPVRGYFYWSLLDNFEWAWGYAKRFGIVRVDYDTQVRTPKASALDYARIIATRRLPNPWAELTEDGPDPDPAGERRR
;
A
#
# COMPACT_ATOMS: atom_id res chain seq x y z
N MET A 1 23.65 15.95 -28.36
CA MET A 1 23.03 15.20 -27.27
C MET A 1 21.66 14.82 -27.81
N THR A 2 21.53 13.63 -28.31
CA THR A 2 20.32 13.09 -28.95
C THR A 2 19.57 12.28 -27.92
N SER A 3 18.41 12.81 -27.48
CA SER A 3 17.43 12.10 -26.65
C SER A 3 16.96 10.86 -27.40
N GLN A 4 17.35 9.68 -26.94
CA GLN A 4 16.71 8.42 -27.36
C GLN A 4 15.47 8.24 -26.48
N THR A 5 14.30 8.54 -27.02
CA THR A 5 13.03 8.09 -26.49
C THR A 5 13.02 6.55 -26.49
N ARG A 6 13.11 5.94 -25.31
CA ARG A 6 12.82 4.50 -25.13
C ARG A 6 11.32 4.29 -25.35
N THR A 7 10.96 3.67 -26.44
CA THR A 7 9.61 3.13 -26.62
C THR A 7 9.49 1.87 -25.78
N HIS A 8 8.69 1.92 -24.71
CA HIS A 8 8.28 0.72 -23.99
C HIS A 8 7.50 -0.20 -24.91
N PRO A 9 7.72 -1.51 -24.90
CA PRO A 9 6.84 -2.43 -25.60
C PRO A 9 5.47 -2.38 -24.91
N ALA A 10 4.47 -1.85 -25.60
CA ALA A 10 3.08 -1.98 -25.19
C ALA A 10 2.77 -3.46 -24.95
N LEU A 11 1.97 -3.77 -23.93
CA LEU A 11 1.40 -5.09 -23.72
C LEU A 11 0.87 -5.59 -25.07
N LEU A 12 1.52 -6.59 -25.67
CA LEU A 12 1.21 -7.10 -27.00
C LEU A 12 -0.25 -7.57 -27.05
N VAL A 13 -1.13 -6.71 -27.52
CA VAL A 13 -2.47 -7.11 -27.95
C VAL A 13 -2.28 -7.83 -29.28
N PRO A 14 -2.67 -9.12 -29.40
CA PRO A 14 -2.63 -9.78 -30.71
C PRO A 14 -3.53 -9.01 -31.66
N SER A 15 -2.95 -8.49 -32.75
CA SER A 15 -3.70 -7.87 -33.84
C SER A 15 -4.49 -8.94 -34.58
N SER A 16 -5.74 -9.18 -34.18
CA SER A 16 -6.72 -9.87 -35.01
C SER A 16 -7.63 -8.83 -35.62
N SER A 17 -7.45 -8.55 -36.88
CA SER A 17 -8.41 -7.83 -37.71
C SER A 17 -9.64 -8.71 -37.96
N ALA A 18 -10.59 -8.65 -37.05
CA ALA A 18 -11.95 -9.11 -37.24
C ALA A 18 -12.87 -8.18 -36.44
N SER A 19 -13.41 -7.19 -37.12
CA SER A 19 -14.51 -6.37 -36.63
C SER A 19 -15.76 -7.25 -36.44
N ALA A 20 -16.04 -7.65 -35.22
CA ALA A 20 -17.35 -8.10 -34.80
C ALA A 20 -17.61 -7.45 -33.44
N SER A 21 -18.57 -6.52 -33.41
CA SER A 21 -19.12 -6.01 -32.15
C SER A 21 -19.66 -7.23 -31.40
N ALA A 22 -18.94 -7.71 -30.39
CA ALA A 22 -19.45 -8.73 -29.50
C ALA A 22 -20.59 -8.10 -28.71
N ALA A 23 -21.77 -8.71 -28.79
CA ALA A 23 -22.92 -8.27 -28.01
C ALA A 23 -22.55 -8.25 -26.51
N PRO A 24 -23.12 -7.33 -25.67
CA PRO A 24 -22.85 -7.24 -24.23
C PRO A 24 -22.96 -8.59 -23.51
N ASP A 25 -23.86 -9.45 -23.94
CA ASP A 25 -24.06 -10.81 -23.40
C ASP A 25 -22.87 -11.78 -23.62
N LEU A 26 -22.07 -11.58 -24.67
CA LEU A 26 -20.89 -12.42 -24.95
C LEU A 26 -19.70 -12.06 -24.02
N VAL A 27 -19.55 -10.78 -23.69
CA VAL A 27 -18.53 -10.31 -22.73
C VAL A 27 -18.84 -10.79 -21.31
N LEU A 28 -20.12 -10.77 -20.94
CA LEU A 28 -20.58 -11.29 -19.63
C LEU A 28 -20.45 -12.82 -19.55
N ALA A 29 -20.67 -13.55 -20.63
CA ALA A 29 -20.53 -15.01 -20.68
C ALA A 29 -19.08 -15.48 -20.46
N ALA A 30 -18.09 -14.67 -20.88
CA ALA A 30 -16.66 -14.96 -20.69
C ALA A 30 -16.11 -14.41 -19.35
N SER A 31 -16.93 -13.77 -18.52
CA SER A 31 -16.52 -13.15 -17.26
C SER A 31 -16.61 -14.12 -16.09
N ARG A 32 -15.69 -13.97 -15.11
CA ARG A 32 -15.64 -14.78 -13.87
C ARG A 32 -16.46 -14.14 -12.75
N PRO A 33 -17.23 -14.90 -11.95
CA PRO A 33 -17.96 -14.34 -10.80
C PRO A 33 -16.99 -13.89 -9.69
N VAL A 34 -17.31 -12.75 -9.06
CA VAL A 34 -16.71 -12.29 -7.82
C VAL A 34 -17.66 -12.67 -6.68
N PRO A 35 -17.22 -13.34 -5.59
CA PRO A 35 -18.08 -13.72 -4.48
C PRO A 35 -18.87 -12.52 -3.92
N GLN A 36 -20.12 -12.73 -3.50
CA GLN A 36 -21.00 -11.65 -3.07
C GLN A 36 -20.54 -10.95 -1.79
N ASP A 37 -19.88 -11.71 -0.89
CA ASP A 37 -19.32 -11.25 0.37
C ASP A 37 -17.87 -10.73 0.26
N PHE A 38 -17.29 -10.77 -0.96
CA PHE A 38 -15.94 -10.27 -1.22
C PHE A 38 -15.97 -8.73 -1.32
N VAL A 39 -15.23 -8.03 -0.46
CA VAL A 39 -15.22 -6.56 -0.41
C VAL A 39 -14.33 -6.00 -1.52
N LEU A 40 -14.86 -5.05 -2.28
CA LEU A 40 -14.11 -4.28 -3.27
C LEU A 40 -14.04 -2.82 -2.81
N GLY A 41 -12.83 -2.35 -2.54
CA GLY A 41 -12.58 -1.03 -1.98
C GLY A 41 -11.41 -0.31 -2.65
N VAL A 42 -11.09 0.86 -2.12
CA VAL A 42 -9.94 1.68 -2.51
C VAL A 42 -9.18 2.14 -1.29
N ALA A 43 -7.92 2.50 -1.48
CA ALA A 43 -7.04 2.95 -0.40
C ALA A 43 -6.36 4.30 -0.72
N THR A 44 -6.00 5.03 0.34
CA THR A 44 -5.12 6.21 0.30
C THR A 44 -4.35 6.34 1.62
N ALA A 45 -3.38 7.25 1.67
CA ALA A 45 -2.67 7.61 2.91
C ALA A 45 -2.72 9.11 3.18
N ALA A 46 -2.78 9.48 4.44
CA ALA A 46 -2.98 10.85 4.90
C ALA A 46 -2.00 11.86 4.28
N TYR A 47 -0.69 11.63 4.47
CA TYR A 47 0.33 12.54 3.93
C TYR A 47 0.25 12.73 2.41
N GLN A 48 -0.11 11.67 1.68
CA GLN A 48 -0.13 11.67 0.22
C GLN A 48 -1.29 12.47 -0.38
N ILE A 49 -2.39 12.67 0.36
CA ILE A 49 -3.60 13.29 -0.19
C ILE A 49 -4.14 14.50 0.57
N GLU A 50 -3.89 14.62 1.87
CA GLU A 50 -4.58 15.61 2.70
C GLU A 50 -4.16 17.05 2.42
N GLY A 51 -2.86 17.32 2.29
CA GLY A 51 -2.34 18.69 2.32
C GLY A 51 -2.59 19.38 3.65
N ALA A 52 -2.93 20.67 3.63
CA ALA A 52 -3.25 21.46 4.83
C ALA A 52 -2.16 21.35 5.91
N ARG A 53 -0.89 21.44 5.50
CA ARG A 53 0.32 21.13 6.30
C ARG A 53 0.33 21.76 7.69
N HIS A 54 -0.07 23.00 7.82
CA HIS A 54 -0.03 23.73 9.11
C HIS A 54 -1.42 24.19 9.60
N GLU A 55 -2.49 23.61 9.01
CA GLU A 55 -3.84 24.00 9.40
C GLU A 55 -4.29 23.25 10.66
N ASP A 56 -5.15 23.91 11.41
CA ASP A 56 -5.80 23.39 12.61
C ASP A 56 -4.85 22.79 13.67
N GLY A 57 -3.61 23.29 13.69
CA GLY A 57 -2.61 22.91 14.70
C GLY A 57 -1.80 21.66 14.35
N ARG A 58 -1.85 21.19 13.08
CA ARG A 58 -0.92 20.16 12.61
C ARG A 58 0.52 20.67 12.67
N THR A 59 1.46 19.82 13.07
CA THR A 59 2.91 20.07 13.04
C THR A 59 3.57 19.26 11.92
N ASP A 60 4.87 19.43 11.73
CA ASP A 60 5.57 18.69 10.68
C ASP A 60 5.76 17.21 11.06
N SER A 61 5.54 16.34 10.10
CA SER A 61 5.99 14.96 10.11
C SER A 61 7.40 14.82 9.55
N ILE A 62 7.99 13.63 9.65
CA ILE A 62 9.27 13.31 8.99
C ILE A 62 9.19 13.48 7.47
N TRP A 63 8.02 13.28 6.87
CA TRP A 63 7.84 13.48 5.42
C TRP A 63 7.78 14.96 5.03
N ASP A 64 7.25 15.84 5.88
CA ASP A 64 7.34 17.28 5.65
C ASP A 64 8.81 17.74 5.63
N THR A 65 9.58 17.34 6.62
CA THR A 65 11.02 17.65 6.67
C THR A 65 11.80 17.05 5.50
N PHE A 66 11.52 15.79 5.17
CA PHE A 66 12.21 15.07 4.10
C PHE A 66 11.90 15.68 2.73
N SER A 67 10.64 15.96 2.40
CA SER A 67 10.25 16.50 1.10
C SER A 67 10.80 17.92 0.86
N HIS A 68 11.02 18.70 1.93
CA HIS A 68 11.68 20.00 1.86
C HIS A 68 13.21 19.93 1.84
N THR A 69 13.79 18.72 1.99
CA THR A 69 15.24 18.53 1.88
C THR A 69 15.63 18.52 0.39
N PRO A 70 16.52 19.42 -0.06
CA PRO A 70 16.91 19.47 -1.47
C PRO A 70 17.38 18.13 -2.02
N GLY A 71 16.79 17.69 -3.13
CA GLY A 71 17.11 16.43 -3.81
C GLY A 71 16.56 15.15 -3.13
N ALA A 72 15.74 15.28 -2.08
CA ALA A 72 15.12 14.13 -1.44
C ALA A 72 13.92 13.57 -2.23
N VAL A 73 13.21 14.44 -2.93
CA VAL A 73 12.04 14.11 -3.74
C VAL A 73 12.26 14.59 -5.17
N VAL A 74 11.85 13.78 -6.14
CA VAL A 74 11.90 14.12 -7.56
C VAL A 74 11.14 15.42 -7.82
N GLY A 75 11.72 16.33 -8.61
CA GLY A 75 11.12 17.62 -8.89
C GLY A 75 11.14 18.62 -7.73
N GLY A 76 11.52 18.21 -6.52
CA GLY A 76 11.40 19.03 -5.31
C GLY A 76 9.94 19.18 -4.85
N ASP A 77 9.10 18.23 -5.21
CA ASP A 77 7.69 18.19 -4.83
C ASP A 77 7.52 17.98 -3.32
N THR A 78 6.41 18.50 -2.78
CA THR A 78 6.06 18.39 -1.35
C THR A 78 4.60 17.96 -1.17
N GLY A 79 4.27 17.42 0.01
CA GLY A 79 2.89 17.09 0.39
C GLY A 79 2.08 18.28 0.92
N ASP A 80 2.58 19.53 0.83
CA ASP A 80 1.96 20.70 1.46
C ASP A 80 0.51 20.94 1.04
N VAL A 81 0.23 20.73 -0.26
CA VAL A 81 -1.09 20.84 -0.89
C VAL A 81 -1.68 19.46 -1.19
N ALA A 82 -0.85 18.56 -1.69
CA ALA A 82 -1.22 17.21 -2.12
C ALA A 82 -2.49 17.22 -3.02
N CYS A 83 -3.54 16.53 -2.59
CA CYS A 83 -4.83 16.52 -3.28
C CYS A 83 -5.88 17.39 -2.57
N GLU A 84 -5.50 18.23 -1.62
CA GLU A 84 -6.43 19.01 -0.79
C GLU A 84 -7.57 18.18 -0.17
N HIS A 85 -7.36 16.90 0.10
CA HIS A 85 -8.40 16.03 0.66
C HIS A 85 -8.94 16.56 1.99
N TYR A 86 -8.11 17.23 2.78
CA TYR A 86 -8.53 17.87 4.02
C TYR A 86 -9.73 18.81 3.83
N HIS A 87 -9.76 19.53 2.71
CA HIS A 87 -10.85 20.47 2.37
C HIS A 87 -11.91 19.86 1.45
N ARG A 88 -11.57 18.77 0.72
CA ARG A 88 -12.40 18.22 -0.35
C ARG A 88 -12.95 16.82 -0.04
N TYR A 89 -12.78 16.34 1.20
CA TYR A 89 -13.16 14.97 1.57
C TYR A 89 -14.62 14.64 1.26
N GLU A 90 -15.56 15.60 1.40
CA GLU A 90 -16.96 15.37 1.08
C GLU A 90 -17.17 15.06 -0.42
N ALA A 91 -16.46 15.80 -1.29
CA ALA A 91 -16.53 15.56 -2.74
C ALA A 91 -15.83 14.24 -3.11
N ASP A 92 -14.74 13.90 -2.45
CA ASP A 92 -14.03 12.63 -2.67
C ASP A 92 -14.87 11.43 -2.17
N VAL A 93 -15.60 11.56 -1.06
CA VAL A 93 -16.56 10.55 -0.57
C VAL A 93 -17.74 10.38 -1.55
N GLU A 94 -18.29 11.48 -2.06
CA GLU A 94 -19.37 11.42 -3.06
C GLU A 94 -18.88 10.77 -4.36
N LEU A 95 -17.65 11.03 -4.78
CA LEU A 95 -17.05 10.35 -5.92
C LEU A 95 -16.93 8.84 -5.68
N MET A 96 -16.43 8.41 -4.52
CA MET A 96 -16.38 6.98 -4.14
C MET A 96 -17.77 6.35 -4.14
N ARG A 97 -18.77 7.05 -3.61
CA ARG A 97 -20.17 6.61 -3.62
C ARG A 97 -20.68 6.43 -5.06
N SER A 98 -20.42 7.38 -5.95
CA SER A 98 -20.83 7.32 -7.36
C SER A 98 -20.20 6.16 -8.12
N LEU A 99 -18.97 5.78 -7.76
CA LEU A 99 -18.24 4.62 -8.30
C LEU A 99 -18.64 3.30 -7.60
N GLY A 100 -19.52 3.33 -6.59
CA GLY A 100 -20.03 2.15 -5.90
C GLY A 100 -19.01 1.49 -4.95
N MET A 101 -18.01 2.20 -4.48
CA MET A 101 -17.01 1.66 -3.55
C MET A 101 -17.66 1.16 -2.27
N GLN A 102 -17.31 -0.06 -1.84
CA GLN A 102 -17.91 -0.71 -0.67
C GLN A 102 -17.16 -0.37 0.62
N SER A 103 -15.87 -0.14 0.53
CA SER A 103 -15.01 0.23 1.67
C SER A 103 -13.91 1.20 1.23
N TYR A 104 -13.52 2.05 2.15
CA TYR A 104 -12.41 2.98 1.99
C TYR A 104 -11.39 2.78 3.09
N ARG A 105 -10.17 2.36 2.72
CA ARG A 105 -9.04 2.28 3.61
C ARG A 105 -8.27 3.59 3.56
N PHE A 106 -8.18 4.27 4.68
CA PHE A 106 -7.47 5.54 4.84
C PHE A 106 -6.59 5.52 6.07
N SER A 107 -5.58 6.35 6.13
CA SER A 107 -4.80 6.53 7.35
C SER A 107 -5.15 7.82 8.06
N THR A 108 -4.88 7.86 9.36
CA THR A 108 -4.92 9.08 10.15
C THR A 108 -3.51 9.66 10.30
N SER A 109 -3.37 10.99 10.23
CA SER A 109 -2.11 11.69 10.41
C SER A 109 -1.81 11.86 11.91
N TRP A 110 -0.72 11.23 12.36
CA TRP A 110 -0.34 11.29 13.77
C TRP A 110 -0.01 12.71 14.21
N ASP A 111 0.73 13.44 13.41
CA ASP A 111 1.14 14.83 13.65
C ASP A 111 -0.03 15.83 13.60
N ARG A 112 -1.15 15.48 12.95
CA ARG A 112 -2.41 16.26 13.01
C ARG A 112 -3.17 16.01 14.31
N ILE A 113 -3.18 14.78 14.79
CA ILE A 113 -3.95 14.36 15.96
C ILE A 113 -3.17 14.60 17.25
N CYS A 114 -1.88 14.30 17.27
CA CYS A 114 -0.99 14.54 18.39
C CYS A 114 0.23 15.34 17.92
N PRO A 115 0.11 16.66 17.74
CA PRO A 115 1.21 17.51 17.35
C PRO A 115 2.44 17.28 18.21
N ASP A 116 3.62 17.19 17.59
CA ASP A 116 4.90 16.90 18.24
C ASP A 116 4.92 15.56 19.03
N GLY A 117 3.99 14.64 18.72
CA GLY A 117 3.78 13.41 19.49
C GLY A 117 3.33 13.66 20.93
N GLY A 118 2.71 14.81 21.18
CA GLY A 118 2.32 15.30 22.49
C GLY A 118 0.81 15.20 22.78
N ALA A 119 0.24 16.29 23.28
CA ALA A 119 -1.17 16.35 23.65
C ALA A 119 -2.11 16.24 22.43
N VAL A 120 -3.29 15.66 22.67
CA VAL A 120 -4.30 15.47 21.62
C VAL A 120 -4.83 16.82 21.13
N ASN A 121 -4.84 16.99 19.82
CA ASN A 121 -5.43 18.11 19.10
C ASN A 121 -6.87 17.77 18.69
N ALA A 122 -7.84 18.34 19.37
CA ALA A 122 -9.26 18.08 19.11
C ALA A 122 -9.66 18.39 17.65
N ARG A 123 -9.12 19.48 17.05
CA ARG A 123 -9.44 19.85 15.67
C ARG A 123 -8.94 18.84 14.64
N GLY A 124 -7.79 18.21 14.90
CA GLY A 124 -7.31 17.10 14.08
C GLY A 124 -8.24 15.90 14.14
N LEU A 125 -8.71 15.53 15.34
CA LEU A 125 -9.71 14.45 15.49
C LEU A 125 -11.06 14.79 14.88
N ASP A 126 -11.52 16.04 14.97
CA ASP A 126 -12.78 16.50 14.39
C ASP A 126 -12.81 16.34 12.85
N PHE A 127 -11.66 16.46 12.18
CA PHE A 127 -11.56 16.18 10.73
C PHE A 127 -11.88 14.71 10.45
N TYR A 128 -11.22 13.78 11.13
CA TYR A 128 -11.44 12.34 10.91
C TYR A 128 -12.83 11.89 11.35
N GLU A 129 -13.41 12.52 12.36
CA GLU A 129 -14.80 12.28 12.76
C GLU A 129 -15.76 12.63 11.61
N ARG A 130 -15.62 13.83 11.01
CA ARG A 130 -16.42 14.25 9.86
C ARG A 130 -16.23 13.34 8.65
N LEU A 131 -14.98 12.90 8.38
CA LEU A 131 -14.69 11.96 7.28
C LEU A 131 -15.41 10.63 7.50
N VAL A 132 -15.30 10.04 8.69
CA VAL A 132 -15.94 8.77 9.04
C VAL A 132 -17.46 8.89 8.95
N ASP A 133 -18.05 9.97 9.48
CA ASP A 133 -19.50 10.22 9.39
C ASP A 133 -19.96 10.35 7.93
N SER A 134 -19.19 11.03 7.08
CA SER A 134 -19.46 11.16 5.66
C SER A 134 -19.43 9.81 4.94
N LEU A 135 -18.42 8.96 5.23
CA LEU A 135 -18.32 7.61 4.68
C LEU A 135 -19.51 6.74 5.06
N LEU A 136 -19.86 6.73 6.33
CA LEU A 136 -21.00 5.94 6.83
C LEU A 136 -22.33 6.43 6.23
N ALA A 137 -22.52 7.75 6.11
CA ALA A 137 -23.70 8.33 5.46
C ALA A 137 -23.77 7.95 3.96
N ALA A 138 -22.64 7.77 3.30
CA ALA A 138 -22.54 7.30 1.92
C ALA A 138 -22.67 5.76 1.78
N GLY A 139 -22.76 5.02 2.89
CA GLY A 139 -22.81 3.55 2.89
C GLY A 139 -21.48 2.88 2.61
N ILE A 140 -20.35 3.60 2.81
CA ILE A 140 -18.99 3.12 2.60
C ILE A 140 -18.40 2.71 3.95
N ALA A 141 -17.93 1.47 4.07
CA ALA A 141 -17.33 0.98 5.30
C ALA A 141 -15.94 1.61 5.50
N PRO A 142 -15.68 2.32 6.64
CA PRO A 142 -14.36 2.85 6.93
C PRO A 142 -13.41 1.74 7.41
N TRP A 143 -12.20 1.71 6.89
CA TRP A 143 -11.07 0.90 7.35
C TRP A 143 -9.93 1.83 7.74
N LEU A 144 -9.62 1.92 9.02
CA LEU A 144 -8.67 2.89 9.53
C LEU A 144 -7.27 2.30 9.68
N THR A 145 -6.27 2.99 9.14
CA THR A 145 -4.84 2.74 9.36
C THR A 145 -4.27 3.80 10.30
N LEU A 146 -3.71 3.40 11.43
CA LEU A 146 -3.17 4.32 12.42
C LEU A 146 -1.85 4.96 11.98
N TYR A 147 -0.97 4.24 11.31
CA TYR A 147 0.34 4.74 10.89
C TYR A 147 0.66 4.36 9.46
N HIS A 148 0.82 5.39 8.62
CA HIS A 148 1.24 5.27 7.23
C HIS A 148 2.41 6.23 6.94
N TRP A 149 3.47 6.08 7.76
CA TRP A 149 4.82 6.63 7.64
C TRP A 149 5.01 8.08 8.12
N ASP A 150 3.98 8.75 8.55
CA ASP A 150 3.97 10.16 8.96
C ASP A 150 4.25 10.34 10.46
N LEU A 151 5.42 9.88 10.92
CA LEU A 151 5.89 10.10 12.29
C LEU A 151 6.08 11.60 12.55
N PRO A 152 5.55 12.16 13.65
CA PRO A 152 5.85 13.54 14.03
C PRO A 152 7.35 13.82 14.09
N GLN A 153 7.82 14.90 13.45
CA GLN A 153 9.25 15.24 13.38
C GLN A 153 9.88 15.36 14.78
N ALA A 154 9.14 15.90 15.75
CA ALA A 154 9.62 16.02 17.12
C ALA A 154 9.88 14.67 17.81
N LEU A 155 9.24 13.58 17.38
CA LEU A 155 9.57 12.22 17.84
C LEU A 155 10.86 11.72 17.16
N GLU A 156 11.03 12.01 15.87
CA GLU A 156 12.27 11.68 15.16
C GLU A 156 13.48 12.39 15.75
N ASP A 157 13.35 13.66 16.14
CA ASP A 157 14.41 14.44 16.81
C ASP A 157 14.84 13.82 18.15
N ARG A 158 13.99 12.96 18.73
CA ARG A 158 14.29 12.19 19.97
C ARG A 158 14.69 10.73 19.69
N GLY A 159 14.97 10.40 18.42
CA GLY A 159 15.43 9.08 18.00
C GLY A 159 14.43 8.31 17.14
N GLY A 160 13.20 8.79 16.98
CA GLY A 160 12.18 8.19 16.12
C GLY A 160 11.93 6.72 16.46
N TRP A 161 11.79 5.87 15.44
CA TRP A 161 11.56 4.45 15.66
C TRP A 161 12.77 3.68 16.19
N THR A 162 13.98 4.29 16.26
CA THR A 162 15.10 3.68 17.00
C THR A 162 14.94 3.80 18.52
N SER A 163 14.04 4.67 18.98
CA SER A 163 13.70 4.84 20.38
C SER A 163 12.46 4.03 20.78
N ARG A 164 12.60 3.22 21.82
CA ARG A 164 11.47 2.45 22.36
C ARG A 164 10.33 3.34 22.88
N GLU A 165 10.64 4.59 23.30
CA GLU A 165 9.64 5.56 23.73
C GLU A 165 8.61 5.85 22.62
N THR A 166 9.01 5.82 21.37
CA THR A 166 8.09 6.03 20.23
C THR A 166 6.96 5.00 20.22
N ALA A 167 7.25 3.75 20.59
CA ALA A 167 6.22 2.73 20.70
C ALA A 167 5.19 3.04 21.82
N ASP A 168 5.61 3.64 22.92
CA ASP A 168 4.70 4.09 23.99
C ASP A 168 3.83 5.27 23.53
N ARG A 169 4.42 6.24 22.83
CA ARG A 169 3.70 7.39 22.25
C ARG A 169 2.70 6.97 21.19
N PHE A 170 3.03 5.93 20.43
CA PHE A 170 2.10 5.36 19.44
C PHE A 170 0.84 4.77 20.10
N VAL A 171 0.98 4.15 21.27
CA VAL A 171 -0.16 3.67 22.05
C VAL A 171 -1.04 4.84 22.49
N ASP A 172 -0.45 5.91 23.05
CA ASP A 172 -1.20 7.10 23.47
C ASP A 172 -2.02 7.69 22.32
N TYR A 173 -1.39 7.81 21.14
CA TYR A 173 -2.05 8.26 19.91
C TYR A 173 -3.19 7.33 19.48
N ALA A 174 -2.93 6.02 19.39
CA ALA A 174 -3.93 5.03 18.97
C ALA A 174 -5.16 5.04 19.89
N LEU A 175 -4.95 5.20 21.20
CA LEU A 175 -6.03 5.30 22.17
C LEU A 175 -6.84 6.58 22.01
N ALA A 176 -6.20 7.70 21.68
CA ALA A 176 -6.90 8.96 21.41
C ALA A 176 -7.78 8.87 20.16
N VAL A 177 -7.30 8.21 19.11
CA VAL A 177 -8.10 7.95 17.89
C VAL A 177 -9.27 7.03 18.22
N HIS A 178 -9.04 5.96 18.97
CA HIS A 178 -10.08 5.02 19.35
C HIS A 178 -11.15 5.66 20.24
N ASP A 179 -10.77 6.51 21.19
CA ASP A 179 -11.72 7.21 22.08
C ASP A 179 -12.71 8.10 21.29
N ARG A 180 -12.33 8.55 20.06
CA ARG A 180 -13.19 9.36 19.18
C ARG A 180 -13.96 8.54 18.15
N LEU A 181 -13.37 7.49 17.58
CA LEU A 181 -13.86 6.81 16.38
C LEU A 181 -14.23 5.34 16.61
N GLY A 182 -13.86 4.76 17.75
CA GLY A 182 -14.02 3.33 18.03
C GLY A 182 -15.47 2.85 18.06
N ASP A 183 -16.42 3.74 18.33
CA ASP A 183 -17.85 3.43 18.29
C ASP A 183 -18.40 3.18 16.87
N ARG A 184 -17.69 3.62 15.83
CA ARG A 184 -18.14 3.63 14.42
C ARG A 184 -17.22 2.90 13.46
N VAL A 185 -15.91 2.86 13.73
CA VAL A 185 -14.93 2.15 12.91
C VAL A 185 -14.66 0.77 13.50
N ARG A 186 -14.87 -0.28 12.73
CA ARG A 186 -14.71 -1.67 13.18
C ARG A 186 -13.35 -2.26 12.84
N THR A 187 -12.81 -1.96 11.67
CA THR A 187 -11.56 -2.57 11.18
C THR A 187 -10.40 -1.59 11.27
N TRP A 188 -9.36 -2.00 11.99
CA TRP A 188 -8.20 -1.17 12.34
C TRP A 188 -6.90 -1.84 11.94
N THR A 189 -6.09 -1.14 11.18
CA THR A 189 -4.70 -1.50 10.88
C THR A 189 -3.77 -0.64 11.73
N THR A 190 -2.90 -1.26 12.50
CA THR A 190 -1.95 -0.52 13.34
C THR A 190 -0.88 0.15 12.51
N LEU A 191 -0.21 -0.62 11.64
CA LEU A 191 0.91 -0.19 10.81
C LEU A 191 0.64 -0.53 9.35
N ASN A 192 0.97 0.39 8.45
CA ASN A 192 1.18 0.08 7.04
C ASN A 192 2.66 -0.11 6.76
N GLU A 193 3.01 -1.27 6.21
CA GLU A 193 4.33 -1.58 5.65
C GLU A 193 5.51 -1.18 6.56
N PRO A 194 5.68 -1.80 7.72
CA PRO A 194 6.79 -1.47 8.60
C PRO A 194 8.18 -1.65 7.95
N PHE A 195 8.28 -2.46 6.88
CA PHE A 195 9.48 -2.54 6.04
C PHE A 195 9.86 -1.18 5.46
N CYS A 196 8.91 -0.47 4.86
CA CYS A 196 9.17 0.82 4.24
C CYS A 196 9.62 1.85 5.28
N SER A 197 8.94 1.90 6.44
CA SER A 197 9.37 2.78 7.52
C SER A 197 10.76 2.43 8.03
N ALA A 198 11.03 1.16 8.35
CA ALA A 198 12.28 0.73 8.95
C ALA A 198 13.45 0.73 7.94
N PHE A 199 13.27 0.04 6.81
CA PHE A 199 14.41 -0.23 5.92
C PHE A 199 14.58 0.81 4.82
N LEU A 200 13.49 1.32 4.21
CA LEU A 200 13.64 2.43 3.26
C LEU A 200 13.95 3.75 3.98
N GLY A 201 13.40 3.94 5.19
CA GLY A 201 13.60 5.17 5.97
C GLY A 201 14.90 5.21 6.77
N TYR A 202 15.25 4.15 7.50
CA TYR A 202 16.39 4.14 8.43
C TYR A 202 17.62 3.41 7.89
N THR A 203 17.46 2.41 6.99
CA THR A 203 18.61 1.70 6.41
C THR A 203 19.05 2.28 5.08
N ALA A 204 18.12 2.48 4.13
CA ALA A 204 18.45 2.86 2.76
C ALA A 204 18.56 4.38 2.58
N GLY A 205 17.82 5.17 3.35
CA GLY A 205 17.73 6.62 3.21
C GLY A 205 16.91 7.06 1.99
N MET A 206 16.15 6.15 1.40
CA MET A 206 15.29 6.40 0.24
C MET A 206 14.01 7.14 0.63
N HIS A 207 13.49 6.85 1.81
CA HIS A 207 12.31 7.47 2.41
C HIS A 207 12.66 8.28 3.65
N ALA A 208 11.70 9.08 4.14
CA ALA A 208 11.83 9.76 5.42
C ALA A 208 12.07 8.73 6.56
N PRO A 209 12.89 9.07 7.55
CA PRO A 209 13.60 10.31 7.79
C PRO A 209 14.92 10.46 7.00
N GLY A 210 15.30 9.51 6.15
CA GLY A 210 16.48 9.58 5.29
C GLY A 210 17.78 9.11 5.96
N ARG A 211 17.69 8.25 6.99
CA ARG A 211 18.87 7.64 7.62
C ARG A 211 19.43 6.50 6.76
N THR A 212 20.73 6.23 6.91
CA THR A 212 21.47 5.21 6.13
C THR A 212 22.22 4.23 7.04
N SER A 213 21.57 3.77 8.11
CA SER A 213 22.14 2.88 9.13
C SER A 213 21.39 1.55 9.19
N PRO A 214 21.99 0.42 8.78
CA PRO A 214 21.39 -0.90 8.90
C PRO A 214 20.95 -1.26 10.34
N ALA A 215 21.75 -0.87 11.33
CA ALA A 215 21.42 -1.10 12.74
C ALA A 215 20.18 -0.29 13.17
N ASP A 216 20.04 0.97 12.71
CA ASP A 216 18.87 1.79 12.99
C ASP A 216 17.61 1.20 12.36
N GLY A 217 17.71 0.65 11.12
CA GLY A 217 16.60 -0.01 10.46
C GLY A 217 16.11 -1.25 11.21
N LEU A 218 17.03 -2.05 11.72
CA LEU A 218 16.71 -3.23 12.53
C LEU A 218 16.05 -2.83 13.87
N ALA A 219 16.59 -1.81 14.54
CA ALA A 219 15.98 -1.27 15.76
C ALA A 219 14.56 -0.74 15.49
N ALA A 220 14.37 -0.01 14.39
CA ALA A 220 13.07 0.51 13.97
C ALA A 220 12.08 -0.62 13.67
N ALA A 221 12.50 -1.68 12.97
CA ALA A 221 11.64 -2.83 12.69
C ALA A 221 11.11 -3.48 13.97
N HIS A 222 11.99 -3.70 14.97
CA HIS A 222 11.57 -4.26 16.26
C HIS A 222 10.60 -3.34 17.01
N HIS A 223 10.89 -2.05 17.10
CA HIS A 223 10.06 -1.12 17.85
C HIS A 223 8.71 -0.83 17.18
N LEU A 224 8.63 -0.87 15.85
CA LEU A 224 7.36 -0.85 15.11
C LEU A 224 6.49 -2.06 15.48
N LEU A 225 7.05 -3.26 15.46
CA LEU A 225 6.32 -4.47 15.85
C LEU A 225 5.90 -4.43 17.33
N LEU A 226 6.75 -3.94 18.20
CA LEU A 226 6.41 -3.74 19.62
C LEU A 226 5.25 -2.75 19.79
N ALA A 227 5.26 -1.65 19.04
CA ALA A 227 4.18 -0.69 19.01
C ALA A 227 2.87 -1.32 18.53
N HIS A 228 2.92 -2.11 17.46
CA HIS A 228 1.79 -2.91 16.98
C HIS A 228 1.18 -3.76 18.08
N GLY A 229 1.98 -4.62 18.70
CA GLY A 229 1.48 -5.56 19.71
C GLY A 229 0.89 -4.84 20.92
N ARG A 230 1.52 -3.76 21.39
CA ARG A 230 1.00 -2.92 22.49
C ARG A 230 -0.36 -2.30 22.16
N VAL A 231 -0.51 -1.75 20.95
CA VAL A 231 -1.79 -1.17 20.48
C VAL A 231 -2.86 -2.24 20.42
N VAL A 232 -2.56 -3.42 19.83
CA VAL A 232 -3.50 -4.54 19.76
C VAL A 232 -4.00 -4.94 21.14
N GLN A 233 -3.09 -5.11 22.12
CA GLN A 233 -3.47 -5.45 23.50
C GLN A 233 -4.37 -4.39 24.14
N GLN A 234 -4.02 -3.10 23.97
CA GLN A 234 -4.77 -2.00 24.59
C GLN A 234 -6.16 -1.80 23.95
N LEU A 235 -6.25 -1.87 22.63
CA LEU A 235 -7.52 -1.75 21.92
C LEU A 235 -8.43 -2.95 22.21
N ARG A 236 -7.89 -4.17 22.20
CA ARG A 236 -8.63 -5.39 22.51
C ARG A 236 -9.19 -5.38 23.93
N ALA A 237 -8.45 -4.81 24.89
CA ALA A 237 -8.91 -4.67 26.27
C ALA A 237 -10.06 -3.65 26.42
N ARG A 238 -10.17 -2.68 25.51
CA ARG A 238 -11.25 -1.66 25.49
C ARG A 238 -12.48 -2.12 24.72
N ASP A 239 -12.28 -2.76 23.59
CA ASP A 239 -13.34 -3.26 22.72
C ASP A 239 -12.93 -4.59 22.09
N ALA A 240 -13.59 -5.66 22.53
CA ALA A 240 -13.33 -7.02 22.06
C ALA A 240 -13.87 -7.29 20.65
N ASP A 241 -14.79 -6.44 20.16
CA ASP A 241 -15.47 -6.63 18.87
C ASP A 241 -14.73 -5.96 17.69
N LEU A 242 -13.61 -5.26 17.96
CA LEU A 242 -12.80 -4.69 16.89
C LEU A 242 -12.10 -5.77 16.05
N GLU A 243 -12.02 -5.54 14.76
CA GLU A 243 -11.15 -6.29 13.87
C GLU A 243 -9.78 -5.59 13.81
N LEU A 244 -8.78 -6.17 14.46
CA LEU A 244 -7.44 -5.60 14.62
C LEU A 244 -6.43 -6.34 13.76
N GLY A 245 -5.54 -5.60 13.11
CA GLY A 245 -4.48 -6.20 12.32
C GLY A 245 -3.34 -5.25 11.99
N LEU A 246 -2.48 -5.72 11.11
CA LEU A 246 -1.45 -4.90 10.46
C LEU A 246 -1.45 -5.20 8.97
N THR A 247 -0.87 -4.29 8.19
CA THR A 247 -0.64 -4.47 6.76
C THR A 247 0.84 -4.59 6.49
N LEU A 248 1.23 -5.63 5.77
CA LEU A 248 2.59 -5.88 5.34
C LEU A 248 2.70 -5.77 3.82
N ASN A 249 3.79 -5.18 3.34
CA ASN A 249 4.17 -5.27 1.94
C ASN A 249 5.00 -6.53 1.73
N PHE A 250 4.73 -7.21 0.62
CA PHE A 250 5.35 -8.49 0.31
C PHE A 250 6.01 -8.48 -1.06
N THR A 251 7.10 -9.21 -1.18
CA THR A 251 7.59 -9.68 -2.46
C THR A 251 7.66 -11.19 -2.48
N VAL A 252 7.52 -11.77 -3.67
CA VAL A 252 7.85 -13.18 -3.91
C VAL A 252 9.28 -13.21 -4.44
N ALA A 253 10.22 -13.51 -3.55
CA ALA A 253 11.65 -13.60 -3.85
C ALA A 253 11.97 -14.98 -4.44
N ASP A 254 11.94 -15.09 -5.76
CA ASP A 254 12.32 -16.31 -6.47
C ASP A 254 13.84 -16.33 -6.71
N PRO A 255 14.57 -17.45 -6.44
CA PRO A 255 15.97 -17.54 -6.84
C PRO A 255 16.11 -17.45 -8.36
N LEU A 256 17.09 -16.69 -8.86
CA LEU A 256 17.35 -16.54 -10.29
C LEU A 256 17.62 -17.90 -10.93
N ASP A 257 18.48 -18.70 -10.32
CA ASP A 257 18.68 -20.10 -10.66
C ASP A 257 18.41 -20.96 -9.42
N PRO A 258 17.27 -21.69 -9.37
CA PRO A 258 16.94 -22.56 -8.23
C PRO A 258 17.91 -23.73 -8.05
N SER A 259 18.79 -24.00 -8.99
CA SER A 259 19.85 -25.00 -8.87
C SER A 259 21.16 -24.44 -8.31
N ASP A 260 21.34 -23.11 -8.27
CA ASP A 260 22.50 -22.46 -7.66
C ASP A 260 22.21 -22.18 -6.17
N PRO A 261 22.93 -22.81 -5.22
CA PRO A 261 22.71 -22.58 -3.80
C PRO A 261 22.98 -21.14 -3.34
N ARG A 262 23.76 -20.36 -4.09
CA ARG A 262 24.04 -18.94 -3.77
C ARG A 262 22.83 -18.06 -4.11
N ASP A 263 22.15 -18.31 -5.23
CA ASP A 263 20.92 -17.62 -5.60
C ASP A 263 19.77 -17.99 -4.66
N VAL A 264 19.69 -19.27 -4.26
CA VAL A 264 18.73 -19.73 -3.27
C VAL A 264 18.97 -19.04 -1.91
N ASP A 265 20.22 -18.88 -1.47
CA ASP A 265 20.54 -18.15 -0.24
C ASP A 265 20.26 -16.66 -0.34
N ALA A 266 20.58 -16.03 -1.47
CA ALA A 266 20.25 -14.62 -1.71
C ALA A 266 18.73 -14.36 -1.63
N ALA A 267 17.93 -15.19 -2.28
CA ALA A 267 16.47 -15.13 -2.24
C ALA A 267 15.92 -15.38 -0.81
N ARG A 268 16.49 -16.36 -0.05
CA ARG A 268 16.16 -16.61 1.35
C ARG A 268 16.37 -15.38 2.23
N ARG A 269 17.51 -14.66 2.04
CA ARG A 269 17.82 -13.47 2.83
C ARG A 269 16.87 -12.31 2.49
N VAL A 270 16.52 -12.11 1.23
CA VAL A 270 15.50 -11.11 0.84
C VAL A 270 14.14 -11.48 1.44
N ASP A 271 13.67 -12.73 1.30
CA ASP A 271 12.43 -13.20 1.95
C ASP A 271 12.48 -13.04 3.48
N GLY A 272 13.63 -13.32 4.08
CA GLY A 272 13.87 -13.14 5.52
C GLY A 272 13.62 -11.71 5.97
N GLN A 273 14.15 -10.74 5.25
CA GLN A 273 14.13 -9.34 5.63
C GLN A 273 12.89 -8.58 5.13
N MET A 274 12.31 -8.99 4.00
CA MET A 274 11.08 -8.37 3.46
C MET A 274 9.83 -8.93 4.14
N ASN A 275 9.77 -10.27 4.33
CA ASN A 275 8.56 -10.97 4.73
C ASN A 275 8.65 -11.52 6.16
N ARG A 276 9.63 -12.42 6.43
CA ARG A 276 9.64 -13.23 7.65
C ARG A 276 10.01 -12.46 8.92
N ILE A 277 10.81 -11.39 8.82
CA ILE A 277 11.13 -10.53 9.98
C ILE A 277 9.88 -9.91 10.61
N PHE A 278 8.81 -9.71 9.83
CA PHE A 278 7.53 -9.18 10.31
C PHE A 278 6.53 -10.30 10.60
N LEU A 279 6.47 -11.34 9.75
CA LEU A 279 5.50 -12.43 9.91
C LEU A 279 5.80 -13.31 11.13
N ASP A 280 7.03 -13.78 11.27
CA ASP A 280 7.35 -14.77 12.31
C ASP A 280 7.15 -14.23 13.74
N PRO A 281 7.58 -13.00 14.10
CA PRO A 281 7.31 -12.50 15.44
C PRO A 281 5.82 -12.28 15.73
N VAL A 282 5.03 -11.86 14.73
CA VAL A 282 3.57 -11.67 14.90
C VAL A 282 2.83 -12.99 15.04
N PHE A 283 3.15 -13.99 14.20
CA PHE A 283 2.39 -15.23 14.14
C PHE A 283 2.98 -16.38 14.98
N ARG A 284 4.30 -16.33 15.25
CA ARG A 284 5.04 -17.42 15.92
C ARG A 284 5.69 -16.99 17.23
N GLY A 285 5.70 -15.69 17.56
CA GLY A 285 6.36 -15.14 18.75
C GLY A 285 7.87 -15.33 18.75
N SER A 286 8.50 -15.41 17.57
CA SER A 286 9.95 -15.58 17.44
C SER A 286 10.47 -14.98 16.13
N TYR A 287 11.67 -14.44 16.12
CA TYR A 287 12.35 -14.07 14.88
C TYR A 287 12.93 -15.31 14.20
N PRO A 288 13.04 -15.30 12.84
CA PRO A 288 13.68 -16.40 12.11
C PRO A 288 15.14 -16.57 12.54
N ALA A 289 15.56 -17.78 12.89
CA ALA A 289 16.92 -18.03 13.39
C ALA A 289 17.99 -17.73 12.33
N ASP A 290 17.73 -18.05 11.07
CA ASP A 290 18.63 -17.77 9.95
C ASP A 290 18.80 -16.25 9.73
N LEU A 291 17.72 -15.47 9.87
CA LEU A 291 17.80 -14.02 9.82
C LEU A 291 18.63 -13.46 10.98
N LEU A 292 18.41 -13.95 12.21
CA LEU A 292 19.19 -13.51 13.37
C LEU A 292 20.69 -13.80 13.19
N ASP A 293 21.04 -14.93 12.57
CA ASP A 293 22.42 -15.27 12.24
C ASP A 293 23.00 -14.28 11.20
N ASP A 294 22.23 -13.95 10.15
CA ASP A 294 22.65 -13.01 9.10
C ASP A 294 22.95 -11.62 9.65
N VAL A 295 22.10 -11.09 10.55
CA VAL A 295 22.19 -9.72 11.08
C VAL A 295 22.86 -9.61 12.45
N ARG A 296 23.39 -10.72 13.00
CA ARG A 296 24.00 -10.77 14.35
C ARG A 296 25.04 -9.69 14.58
N HIS A 297 25.88 -9.43 13.57
CA HIS A 297 26.94 -8.43 13.63
C HIS A 297 26.43 -6.98 13.69
N LEU A 298 25.13 -6.75 13.45
CA LEU A 298 24.47 -5.44 13.49
C LEU A 298 23.76 -5.19 14.84
N GLY A 299 23.80 -6.15 15.80
CA GLY A 299 23.30 -5.96 17.16
C GLY A 299 21.77 -5.95 17.26
N PHE A 300 21.06 -6.62 16.35
CA PHE A 300 19.58 -6.64 16.34
C PHE A 300 18.99 -7.15 17.66
N GLU A 301 19.56 -8.24 18.22
CA GLU A 301 19.07 -8.86 19.45
C GLU A 301 19.18 -7.96 20.68
N ASP A 302 20.07 -6.93 20.66
CA ASP A 302 20.21 -5.96 21.76
C ASP A 302 18.97 -5.09 21.96
N HIS A 303 18.10 -4.99 20.95
CA HIS A 303 16.84 -4.24 21.00
C HIS A 303 15.68 -5.07 21.54
N VAL A 304 15.78 -6.41 21.50
CA VAL A 304 14.74 -7.35 21.92
C VAL A 304 14.87 -7.59 23.43
N ARG A 305 13.84 -7.25 24.19
CA ARG A 305 13.79 -7.44 25.65
C ARG A 305 12.87 -8.59 26.01
N ASP A 306 13.07 -9.14 27.22
CA ASP A 306 12.19 -10.16 27.78
C ASP A 306 10.72 -9.67 27.76
N GLY A 307 9.83 -10.50 27.23
CA GLY A 307 8.40 -10.20 27.10
C GLY A 307 7.99 -9.45 25.83
N ASP A 308 8.93 -8.94 25.01
CA ASP A 308 8.57 -8.20 23.79
C ASP A 308 7.85 -9.10 22.77
N LEU A 309 8.32 -10.32 22.60
CA LEU A 309 7.74 -11.24 21.61
C LEU A 309 6.34 -11.71 21.99
N GLU A 310 6.03 -11.85 23.28
CA GLU A 310 4.67 -12.11 23.76
C GLU A 310 3.74 -10.93 23.49
N VAL A 311 4.26 -9.69 23.55
CA VAL A 311 3.48 -8.50 23.21
C VAL A 311 3.27 -8.42 21.71
N ILE A 312 4.31 -8.62 20.91
CA ILE A 312 4.27 -8.55 19.44
C ILE A 312 3.31 -9.59 18.87
N SER A 313 3.28 -10.81 19.45
CA SER A 313 2.40 -11.88 19.02
C SER A 313 0.98 -11.81 19.60
N ALA A 314 0.55 -10.66 20.09
CA ALA A 314 -0.83 -10.45 20.49
C ALA A 314 -1.80 -10.83 19.34
N PRO A 315 -2.85 -11.63 19.61
CA PRO A 315 -3.73 -12.14 18.56
C PRO A 315 -4.38 -11.05 17.73
N ILE A 316 -4.28 -11.17 16.41
CA ILE A 316 -4.91 -10.30 15.41
C ILE A 316 -6.03 -11.03 14.68
N ASP A 317 -6.92 -10.27 14.02
CA ASP A 317 -8.06 -10.80 13.28
C ASP A 317 -7.83 -10.74 11.77
N VAL A 318 -7.01 -9.78 11.32
CA VAL A 318 -6.81 -9.44 9.90
C VAL A 318 -5.33 -9.27 9.60
N LEU A 319 -4.88 -9.86 8.49
CA LEU A 319 -3.62 -9.54 7.84
C LEU A 319 -3.90 -8.84 6.51
N GLY A 320 -3.47 -7.58 6.40
CA GLY A 320 -3.45 -6.84 5.15
C GLY A 320 -2.25 -7.25 4.30
N VAL A 321 -2.50 -7.51 3.04
CA VAL A 321 -1.50 -7.91 2.05
C VAL A 321 -1.36 -6.81 1.02
N ASN A 322 -0.22 -6.13 1.00
CA ASN A 322 0.17 -5.23 -0.08
C ASN A 322 1.11 -5.98 -1.02
N TYR A 323 0.77 -6.02 -2.30
CA TYR A 323 1.56 -6.70 -3.32
C TYR A 323 1.57 -5.89 -4.60
N TYR A 324 2.75 -5.62 -5.13
CA TYR A 324 2.94 -4.90 -6.39
C TYR A 324 3.69 -5.73 -7.43
N ASN A 325 4.70 -6.49 -6.99
CA ASN A 325 5.53 -7.31 -7.85
C ASN A 325 6.22 -8.44 -7.07
N GLY A 326 6.68 -9.47 -7.79
CA GLY A 326 7.67 -10.41 -7.31
C GLY A 326 9.03 -10.13 -7.94
N GLU A 327 10.08 -10.74 -7.41
CA GLU A 327 11.47 -10.48 -7.81
C GLU A 327 12.21 -11.78 -8.07
N ALA A 328 13.04 -11.80 -9.12
CA ALA A 328 14.08 -12.82 -9.29
C ALA A 328 15.36 -12.32 -8.64
N ILE A 329 15.90 -13.10 -7.70
CA ILE A 329 17.05 -12.71 -6.88
C ILE A 329 18.24 -13.59 -7.22
N GLY A 330 19.34 -12.96 -7.60
CA GLY A 330 20.64 -13.59 -7.82
C GLY A 330 21.71 -13.05 -6.87
N HIS A 331 22.77 -13.83 -6.67
CA HIS A 331 23.92 -13.45 -5.86
C HIS A 331 24.93 -12.55 -6.61
N GLU A 332 24.90 -12.53 -7.94
CA GLU A 332 25.70 -11.64 -8.77
C GLU A 332 24.87 -10.48 -9.29
N PRO A 333 25.44 -9.29 -9.49
CA PRO A 333 24.71 -8.17 -10.05
C PRO A 333 24.28 -8.46 -11.51
N PRO A 334 23.13 -7.95 -11.98
CA PRO A 334 22.69 -8.11 -13.35
C PRO A 334 23.67 -7.46 -14.33
N ALA A 335 23.80 -7.99 -15.54
CA ALA A 335 24.72 -7.49 -16.57
C ALA A 335 24.46 -6.02 -16.98
N ALA A 336 23.22 -5.55 -16.86
CA ALA A 336 22.85 -4.14 -16.96
C ALA A 336 22.35 -3.69 -15.58
N ALA A 337 22.94 -2.63 -15.03
CA ALA A 337 22.45 -2.04 -13.80
C ALA A 337 20.98 -1.63 -14.00
N LEU A 338 20.13 -2.00 -13.06
CA LEU A 338 18.79 -1.43 -12.96
C LEU A 338 18.95 0.05 -12.64
N ASP A 339 18.12 0.90 -13.27
CA ASP A 339 18.16 2.34 -13.02
C ASP A 339 17.50 2.63 -11.68
N ASP A 340 18.30 2.62 -10.60
CA ASP A 340 17.87 3.01 -9.27
C ASP A 340 17.94 4.54 -9.06
N SER A 341 17.91 5.33 -10.14
CA SER A 341 18.08 6.79 -10.12
C SER A 341 16.97 7.59 -9.42
N VAL A 342 16.03 6.91 -8.79
CA VAL A 342 14.89 7.47 -8.02
C VAL A 342 15.29 8.48 -6.96
N ASN A 343 16.55 8.54 -6.60
CA ASN A 343 16.96 9.19 -5.35
C ASN A 343 17.45 10.62 -5.53
N GLY A 344 17.13 11.29 -6.63
CA GLY A 344 17.50 12.71 -6.84
C GLY A 344 19.02 12.99 -6.71
N GLY A 345 19.87 11.97 -6.92
CA GLY A 345 21.32 12.06 -6.75
C GLY A 345 21.82 11.88 -5.30
N ARG A 346 20.96 11.50 -4.36
CA ARG A 346 21.38 11.15 -2.98
C ARG A 346 22.04 9.78 -2.96
N THR A 347 23.03 9.63 -2.09
CA THR A 347 23.61 8.31 -1.80
C THR A 347 22.61 7.49 -0.98
N THR A 348 22.15 6.39 -1.55
CA THR A 348 21.30 5.42 -0.88
C THR A 348 22.02 4.09 -0.73
N ARG A 349 21.48 3.21 0.10
CA ARG A 349 22.00 1.86 0.34
C ARG A 349 20.95 0.83 -0.02
N SER A 350 21.36 -0.45 -0.11
CA SER A 350 20.41 -1.55 -0.14
C SER A 350 19.47 -1.47 1.08
N PRO A 351 18.16 -1.67 0.91
CA PRO A 351 17.23 -1.73 2.03
C PRO A 351 17.34 -3.05 2.82
N PHE A 352 18.16 -3.98 2.38
CA PHE A 352 18.32 -5.29 2.99
C PHE A 352 19.61 -5.34 3.82
N PRO A 353 19.56 -5.15 5.16
CA PRO A 353 20.71 -5.32 6.03
C PRO A 353 21.35 -6.71 5.85
N ALA A 354 22.68 -6.78 5.73
CA ALA A 354 23.42 -8.03 5.56
C ALA A 354 23.04 -8.87 4.31
N ALA A 355 22.53 -8.22 3.24
CA ALA A 355 22.24 -8.86 1.95
C ALA A 355 22.74 -7.97 0.77
N ASP A 356 23.92 -7.39 0.90
CA ASP A 356 24.51 -6.50 -0.12
C ASP A 356 24.82 -7.24 -1.44
N ASP A 357 24.91 -8.56 -1.41
CA ASP A 357 25.11 -9.47 -2.56
C ASP A 357 23.82 -10.11 -3.07
N ALA A 358 22.67 -9.64 -2.63
CA ALA A 358 21.37 -10.03 -3.18
C ALA A 358 20.88 -8.98 -4.19
N HIS A 359 20.80 -9.37 -5.46
CA HIS A 359 20.51 -8.47 -6.55
C HIS A 359 19.24 -8.86 -7.29
N ARG A 360 18.42 -7.87 -7.65
CA ARG A 360 17.26 -8.07 -8.52
C ARG A 360 17.71 -8.30 -9.96
N HIS A 361 17.04 -9.26 -10.63
CA HIS A 361 17.26 -9.56 -12.04
C HIS A 361 15.96 -9.43 -12.82
N PRO A 362 15.99 -8.81 -14.02
CA PRO A 362 14.81 -8.73 -14.87
C PRO A 362 14.50 -10.13 -15.45
N ARG A 363 13.22 -10.53 -15.38
CA ARG A 363 12.69 -11.75 -16.02
C ARG A 363 12.15 -11.49 -17.42
N GLY A 364 12.11 -10.21 -17.86
CA GLY A 364 11.57 -9.80 -19.14
C GLY A 364 10.05 -9.76 -19.19
N LEU A 365 9.39 -9.66 -18.05
CA LEU A 365 7.96 -9.42 -17.96
C LEU A 365 7.62 -7.96 -18.32
N PRO A 366 6.36 -7.65 -18.67
CA PRO A 366 5.91 -6.28 -18.84
C PRO A 366 6.17 -5.45 -17.57
N LEU A 367 6.50 -4.17 -17.76
CA LEU A 367 6.85 -3.25 -16.67
C LEU A 367 5.77 -2.20 -16.44
N THR A 368 5.60 -1.78 -15.20
CA THR A 368 4.90 -0.55 -14.83
C THR A 368 5.81 0.67 -15.05
N ALA A 369 5.29 1.88 -14.88
CA ALA A 369 6.11 3.10 -14.90
C ALA A 369 7.09 3.20 -13.70
N MET A 370 6.99 2.30 -12.72
CA MET A 370 7.94 2.15 -11.61
C MET A 370 9.09 1.18 -11.96
N ASP A 371 9.16 0.68 -13.19
CA ASP A 371 10.05 -0.41 -13.59
C ASP A 371 9.84 -1.72 -12.79
N TRP A 372 8.63 -1.92 -12.26
CA TRP A 372 8.24 -3.15 -11.59
C TRP A 372 7.63 -4.13 -12.58
N GLU A 373 8.07 -5.38 -12.54
CA GLU A 373 7.53 -6.43 -13.38
C GLU A 373 6.10 -6.80 -12.98
N ILE A 374 5.19 -6.87 -13.96
CA ILE A 374 3.79 -7.24 -13.76
C ILE A 374 3.69 -8.76 -13.63
N GLN A 375 3.45 -9.25 -12.41
CA GLN A 375 3.43 -10.68 -12.09
C GLN A 375 2.19 -11.07 -11.25
N PRO A 376 1.02 -11.24 -11.86
CA PRO A 376 -0.21 -11.60 -11.13
C PRO A 376 -0.14 -12.96 -10.42
N ASP A 377 0.50 -13.99 -11.03
CA ASP A 377 0.66 -15.31 -10.44
C ASP A 377 1.47 -15.29 -9.13
N GLY A 378 2.37 -14.33 -8.98
CA GLY A 378 3.08 -14.10 -7.72
C GLY A 378 2.14 -13.81 -6.56
N LEU A 379 1.08 -13.01 -6.81
CA LEU A 379 0.05 -12.73 -5.80
C LEU A 379 -0.72 -13.99 -5.40
N THR A 380 -1.08 -14.85 -6.35
CA THR A 380 -1.73 -16.13 -6.04
C THR A 380 -0.84 -17.01 -5.16
N ARG A 381 0.44 -17.17 -5.52
CA ARG A 381 1.43 -17.96 -4.76
C ARG A 381 1.63 -17.40 -3.35
N LEU A 382 1.72 -16.07 -3.23
CA LEU A 382 1.86 -15.38 -1.95
C LEU A 382 0.65 -15.66 -1.04
N LEU A 383 -0.57 -15.46 -1.54
CA LEU A 383 -1.80 -15.68 -0.77
C LEU A 383 -1.93 -17.13 -0.29
N VAL A 384 -1.60 -18.10 -1.14
CA VAL A 384 -1.57 -19.53 -0.77
C VAL A 384 -0.53 -19.79 0.33
N ARG A 385 0.68 -19.23 0.21
CA ARG A 385 1.73 -19.33 1.24
C ARG A 385 1.27 -18.73 2.56
N LEU A 386 0.77 -17.50 2.54
CA LEU A 386 0.31 -16.81 3.76
C LEU A 386 -0.80 -17.58 4.46
N GLN A 387 -1.75 -18.13 3.71
CA GLN A 387 -2.82 -18.97 4.27
C GLN A 387 -2.27 -20.24 4.89
N THR A 388 -1.33 -20.90 4.21
CA THR A 388 -0.84 -22.22 4.64
C THR A 388 0.08 -22.12 5.86
N GLU A 389 0.99 -21.11 5.85
CA GLU A 389 2.07 -21.03 6.83
C GLU A 389 1.74 -20.14 8.05
N TYR A 390 0.79 -19.19 7.92
CA TYR A 390 0.55 -18.14 8.92
C TYR A 390 -0.93 -17.94 9.25
N ALA A 391 -1.71 -17.41 8.34
CA ALA A 391 -3.06 -16.95 8.60
C ALA A 391 -4.02 -18.10 8.90
N GLY A 392 -3.95 -19.19 8.14
CA GLY A 392 -4.82 -20.36 8.36
C GLY A 392 -4.64 -21.00 9.73
N PRO A 393 -3.41 -21.37 10.16
CA PRO A 393 -3.16 -21.88 11.51
C PRO A 393 -3.60 -20.94 12.64
N ALA A 394 -3.52 -19.62 12.42
CA ALA A 394 -3.89 -18.60 13.41
C ALA A 394 -5.38 -18.19 13.35
N GLY A 395 -6.14 -18.63 12.33
CA GLY A 395 -7.53 -18.21 12.13
C GLY A 395 -7.70 -16.75 11.71
N VAL A 396 -6.66 -16.15 11.11
CA VAL A 396 -6.62 -14.75 10.69
C VAL A 396 -7.15 -14.59 9.27
N ALA A 397 -7.96 -13.56 9.02
CA ALA A 397 -8.50 -13.26 7.70
C ALA A 397 -7.46 -12.55 6.83
N LEU A 398 -7.42 -12.89 5.53
CA LEU A 398 -6.59 -12.22 4.53
C LEU A 398 -7.40 -11.21 3.71
N HIS A 399 -6.85 -10.02 3.54
CA HIS A 399 -7.34 -9.03 2.57
C HIS A 399 -6.15 -8.50 1.74
N VAL A 400 -6.34 -8.35 0.44
CA VAL A 400 -5.40 -7.54 -0.36
C VAL A 400 -5.74 -6.09 -0.10
N THR A 401 -4.90 -5.43 0.70
CA THR A 401 -5.13 -4.06 1.18
C THR A 401 -4.51 -3.00 0.30
N GLU A 402 -3.55 -3.39 -0.55
CA GLU A 402 -3.05 -2.58 -1.65
C GLU A 402 -2.57 -3.46 -2.79
N ASN A 403 -3.02 -3.12 -3.99
CA ASN A 403 -2.48 -3.57 -5.26
C ASN A 403 -2.82 -2.54 -6.33
N GLY A 404 -1.87 -2.14 -7.14
CA GLY A 404 -2.04 -1.12 -8.15
C GLY A 404 -0.76 -0.89 -8.93
N ALA A 405 -0.82 0.01 -9.91
CA ALA A 405 0.33 0.31 -10.76
C ALA A 405 0.30 1.75 -11.27
N ALA A 406 1.49 2.35 -11.36
CA ALA A 406 1.68 3.59 -12.09
C ALA A 406 1.89 3.31 -13.57
N PHE A 407 1.27 4.14 -14.41
CA PHE A 407 1.48 4.17 -15.86
C PHE A 407 1.59 5.61 -16.34
N GLU A 408 2.08 5.79 -17.59
CA GLU A 408 2.09 7.08 -18.25
C GLU A 408 0.66 7.46 -18.66
N ASP A 409 0.06 8.34 -17.90
CA ASP A 409 -1.31 8.79 -18.13
C ASP A 409 -1.32 10.00 -19.08
N VAL A 410 -1.97 9.84 -20.23
CA VAL A 410 -2.12 10.91 -21.22
C VAL A 410 -3.59 11.33 -21.26
N PRO A 411 -3.96 12.47 -20.63
CA PRO A 411 -5.34 12.94 -20.67
C PRO A 411 -5.72 13.49 -22.04
N ASP A 412 -6.96 13.32 -22.43
CA ASP A 412 -7.58 14.02 -23.56
C ASP A 412 -7.85 15.51 -23.23
N GLU A 413 -8.49 16.24 -24.17
CA GLU A 413 -8.85 17.65 -23.97
C GLU A 413 -9.83 17.87 -22.80
N GLY A 414 -10.62 16.84 -22.42
CA GLY A 414 -11.54 16.85 -21.28
C GLY A 414 -10.90 16.42 -19.95
N GLY A 415 -9.64 15.99 -19.99
CA GLY A 415 -8.91 15.47 -18.83
C GLY A 415 -9.15 13.98 -18.54
N PHE A 416 -9.93 13.28 -19.39
CA PHE A 416 -10.13 11.85 -19.28
C PHE A 416 -8.88 11.07 -19.72
N VAL A 417 -8.60 9.95 -19.02
CA VAL A 417 -7.48 9.06 -19.32
C VAL A 417 -8.01 7.67 -19.67
N GLU A 418 -7.75 7.23 -20.89
CA GLU A 418 -8.01 5.87 -21.36
C GLU A 418 -6.85 4.96 -20.93
N ASP A 419 -6.78 4.58 -19.65
CA ASP A 419 -5.66 3.84 -19.04
C ASP A 419 -5.83 2.32 -19.18
N ARG A 420 -5.78 1.81 -20.41
CA ARG A 420 -5.98 0.39 -20.75
C ARG A 420 -5.02 -0.55 -20.02
N ASP A 421 -3.76 -0.16 -19.89
CA ASP A 421 -2.75 -0.97 -19.22
C ASP A 421 -3.07 -1.13 -17.72
N ARG A 422 -3.52 -0.05 -17.06
CA ARG A 422 -3.99 -0.11 -15.67
C ARG A 422 -5.24 -0.96 -15.54
N THR A 423 -6.20 -0.84 -16.47
CA THR A 423 -7.39 -1.68 -16.50
C THR A 423 -7.03 -3.16 -16.61
N ALA A 424 -6.11 -3.51 -17.52
CA ALA A 424 -5.63 -4.88 -17.69
C ALA A 424 -4.89 -5.38 -16.43
N TYR A 425 -4.07 -4.53 -15.81
CA TYR A 425 -3.37 -4.83 -14.55
C TYR A 425 -4.35 -5.17 -13.43
N VAL A 426 -5.37 -4.33 -13.20
CA VAL A 426 -6.40 -4.54 -12.17
C VAL A 426 -7.11 -5.86 -12.38
N ARG A 427 -7.58 -6.13 -13.62
CA ARG A 427 -8.29 -7.36 -13.96
C ARG A 427 -7.41 -8.60 -13.75
N ALA A 428 -6.13 -8.54 -14.16
CA ALA A 428 -5.20 -9.65 -14.01
C ALA A 428 -4.92 -9.97 -12.54
N HIS A 429 -4.66 -8.97 -11.71
CA HIS A 429 -4.37 -9.18 -10.29
C HIS A 429 -5.62 -9.56 -9.48
N LEU A 430 -6.78 -8.95 -9.75
CA LEU A 430 -8.03 -9.42 -9.15
C LEU A 430 -8.34 -10.86 -9.58
N GLY A 431 -8.02 -11.23 -10.83
CA GLY A 431 -8.08 -12.62 -11.32
C GLY A 431 -7.20 -13.55 -10.50
N ALA A 432 -5.95 -13.14 -10.23
CA ALA A 432 -5.01 -13.90 -9.41
C ALA A 432 -5.49 -14.08 -7.95
N VAL A 433 -6.15 -13.06 -7.39
CA VAL A 433 -6.79 -13.19 -6.06
C VAL A 433 -7.91 -14.23 -6.11
N LEU A 434 -8.74 -14.20 -7.14
CA LEU A 434 -9.81 -15.19 -7.30
C LEU A 434 -9.25 -16.61 -7.55
N ASP A 435 -8.07 -16.75 -8.20
CA ASP A 435 -7.39 -18.05 -8.33
C ASP A 435 -6.98 -18.60 -6.96
N ALA A 436 -6.51 -17.74 -6.06
CA ALA A 436 -6.24 -18.13 -4.68
C ALA A 436 -7.53 -18.54 -3.94
N VAL A 437 -8.64 -17.81 -4.15
CA VAL A 437 -9.96 -18.18 -3.58
C VAL A 437 -10.42 -19.54 -4.08
N ASP A 438 -10.30 -19.83 -5.38
CA ASP A 438 -10.64 -21.14 -5.94
C ASP A 438 -9.72 -22.26 -5.44
N ALA A 439 -8.47 -21.93 -5.08
CA ALA A 439 -7.55 -22.85 -4.40
C ALA A 439 -7.86 -23.06 -2.91
N GLY A 440 -8.92 -22.41 -2.39
CA GLY A 440 -9.39 -22.57 -1.01
C GLY A 440 -8.84 -21.54 -0.01
N VAL A 441 -8.17 -20.48 -0.49
CA VAL A 441 -7.73 -19.38 0.39
C VAL A 441 -8.91 -18.42 0.64
N PRO A 442 -9.33 -18.21 1.90
CA PRO A 442 -10.49 -17.37 2.23
C PRO A 442 -10.12 -15.87 2.21
N VAL A 443 -9.68 -15.35 1.06
CA VAL A 443 -9.45 -13.90 0.88
C VAL A 443 -10.79 -13.19 0.91
N ARG A 444 -10.93 -12.16 1.75
CA ARG A 444 -12.21 -11.47 2.00
C ARG A 444 -12.40 -10.17 1.25
N GLY A 445 -11.33 -9.59 0.67
CA GLY A 445 -11.45 -8.33 -0.03
C GLY A 445 -10.20 -7.93 -0.79
N TYR A 446 -10.39 -6.93 -1.66
CA TYR A 446 -9.34 -6.32 -2.48
C TYR A 446 -9.53 -4.81 -2.50
N PHE A 447 -8.48 -4.07 -2.17
CA PHE A 447 -8.42 -2.62 -2.17
C PHE A 447 -7.42 -2.16 -3.21
N TYR A 448 -7.91 -1.37 -4.17
CA TYR A 448 -7.03 -0.81 -5.19
C TYR A 448 -6.18 0.34 -4.61
N TRP A 449 -4.90 0.33 -4.89
CA TRP A 449 -4.00 1.44 -4.62
C TRP A 449 -3.70 2.20 -5.92
N SER A 450 -4.17 3.43 -6.07
CA SER A 450 -4.83 4.29 -5.10
C SER A 450 -6.12 4.87 -5.70
N LEU A 451 -7.03 5.39 -4.86
CA LEU A 451 -8.20 6.13 -5.36
C LEU A 451 -7.78 7.28 -6.25
N LEU A 452 -6.94 8.18 -5.74
CA LEU A 452 -6.50 9.41 -6.40
C LEU A 452 -5.05 9.28 -6.87
N ASP A 453 -4.69 9.92 -7.98
CA ASP A 453 -3.30 10.33 -8.20
C ASP A 453 -2.87 11.19 -7.02
N ASN A 454 -1.69 10.96 -6.47
CA ASN A 454 -1.27 11.60 -5.23
C ASN A 454 0.24 11.82 -5.16
N PHE A 455 0.73 12.24 -4.01
CA PHE A 455 2.16 12.38 -3.73
C PHE A 455 2.80 11.00 -3.55
N GLU A 456 3.52 10.51 -4.57
CA GLU A 456 4.17 9.19 -4.55
C GLU A 456 5.56 9.26 -3.90
N TRP A 457 5.58 9.60 -2.64
CA TRP A 457 6.75 9.58 -1.77
C TRP A 457 7.98 10.27 -2.38
N ALA A 458 9.12 9.56 -2.51
CA ALA A 458 10.34 10.10 -3.12
C ALA A 458 10.18 10.44 -4.62
N TRP A 459 9.13 9.96 -5.29
CA TRP A 459 8.79 10.30 -6.68
C TRP A 459 7.97 11.59 -6.82
N GLY A 460 7.48 12.16 -5.71
CA GLY A 460 6.59 13.33 -5.77
C GLY A 460 5.34 13.05 -6.61
N TYR A 461 5.03 13.93 -7.54
CA TYR A 461 3.86 13.76 -8.42
C TYR A 461 4.19 13.13 -9.79
N ALA A 462 5.42 12.63 -9.97
CA ALA A 462 5.87 12.05 -11.23
C ALA A 462 5.25 10.68 -11.54
N LYS A 463 4.75 9.96 -10.52
CA LYS A 463 4.15 8.62 -10.68
C LYS A 463 2.68 8.65 -10.28
N ARG A 464 1.82 8.13 -11.17
CA ARG A 464 0.37 8.20 -11.03
C ARG A 464 -0.23 6.81 -10.84
N PHE A 465 -0.60 6.48 -9.60
CA PHE A 465 -1.25 5.21 -9.25
C PHE A 465 -2.78 5.28 -9.26
N GLY A 466 -3.34 6.49 -9.19
CA GLY A 466 -4.78 6.69 -9.03
C GLY A 466 -5.61 6.08 -10.16
N ILE A 467 -6.78 5.55 -9.82
CA ILE A 467 -7.84 5.29 -10.80
C ILE A 467 -8.65 6.56 -11.10
N VAL A 468 -8.46 7.61 -10.30
CA VAL A 468 -8.98 8.95 -10.52
C VAL A 468 -7.81 9.89 -10.76
N ARG A 469 -7.82 10.54 -11.92
CA ARG A 469 -6.85 11.59 -12.24
C ARG A 469 -7.10 12.80 -11.36
N VAL A 470 -6.04 13.33 -10.75
CA VAL A 470 -6.03 14.64 -10.11
C VAL A 470 -5.24 15.60 -10.97
N ASP A 471 -5.85 16.70 -11.34
CA ASP A 471 -5.18 17.85 -11.93
C ASP A 471 -4.64 18.70 -10.78
N TYR A 472 -3.33 18.68 -10.58
CA TYR A 472 -2.74 19.29 -9.38
C TYR A 472 -2.80 20.83 -9.36
N ASP A 473 -3.01 21.47 -10.52
CA ASP A 473 -3.17 22.93 -10.60
C ASP A 473 -4.59 23.37 -10.22
N THR A 474 -5.61 22.61 -10.68
CA THR A 474 -7.03 22.94 -10.50
C THR A 474 -7.72 22.11 -9.43
N GLN A 475 -7.08 21.04 -9.01
CA GLN A 475 -7.64 20.05 -8.08
C GLN A 475 -8.91 19.37 -8.60
N VAL A 476 -9.12 19.31 -9.91
CA VAL A 476 -10.22 18.59 -10.55
C VAL A 476 -9.95 17.08 -10.50
N ARG A 477 -10.99 16.30 -10.11
CA ARG A 477 -10.96 14.82 -10.10
C ARG A 477 -11.68 14.31 -11.33
N THR A 478 -11.00 13.48 -12.13
CA THR A 478 -11.58 12.82 -13.31
C THR A 478 -11.38 11.31 -13.21
N PRO A 479 -12.45 10.51 -13.04
CA PRO A 479 -12.35 9.05 -13.11
C PRO A 479 -11.70 8.62 -14.42
N LYS A 480 -10.71 7.73 -14.37
CA LYS A 480 -10.07 7.13 -15.53
C LYS A 480 -10.88 5.91 -16.01
N ALA A 481 -10.54 5.36 -17.17
CA ALA A 481 -11.19 4.16 -17.68
C ALA A 481 -11.13 3.00 -16.69
N SER A 482 -10.01 2.84 -15.99
CA SER A 482 -9.83 1.84 -14.93
C SER A 482 -10.82 2.02 -13.76
N ALA A 483 -11.16 3.26 -13.38
CA ALA A 483 -12.17 3.52 -12.33
C ALA A 483 -13.55 3.07 -12.77
N LEU A 484 -13.92 3.36 -14.02
CA LEU A 484 -15.21 2.99 -14.57
C LEU A 484 -15.32 1.46 -14.73
N ASP A 485 -14.26 0.80 -15.15
CA ASP A 485 -14.22 -0.66 -15.22
C ASP A 485 -14.31 -1.31 -13.82
N TYR A 486 -13.59 -0.77 -12.83
CA TYR A 486 -13.66 -1.25 -11.46
C TYR A 486 -15.06 -1.06 -10.86
N ALA A 487 -15.69 0.10 -11.09
CA ALA A 487 -17.08 0.35 -10.71
C ALA A 487 -18.05 -0.65 -11.36
N ARG A 488 -17.85 -1.01 -12.64
CA ARG A 488 -18.63 -2.04 -13.33
C ARG A 488 -18.43 -3.42 -12.68
N ILE A 489 -17.20 -3.79 -12.32
CA ILE A 489 -16.93 -5.06 -11.61
C ILE A 489 -17.66 -5.09 -10.27
N ILE A 490 -17.64 -3.99 -9.51
CA ILE A 490 -18.36 -3.86 -8.24
C ILE A 490 -19.88 -4.06 -8.44
N ALA A 491 -20.46 -3.35 -9.40
CA ALA A 491 -21.90 -3.36 -9.66
C ALA A 491 -22.38 -4.71 -10.18
N THR A 492 -21.63 -5.35 -11.08
CA THR A 492 -22.04 -6.59 -11.74
C THR A 492 -21.60 -7.84 -11.01
N ARG A 493 -20.65 -7.73 -10.09
CA ARG A 493 -19.96 -8.85 -9.43
C ARG A 493 -19.37 -9.84 -10.46
N ARG A 494 -18.88 -9.29 -11.58
CA ARG A 494 -18.30 -10.06 -12.69
C ARG A 494 -16.97 -9.45 -13.09
N LEU A 495 -15.93 -10.26 -13.08
CA LEU A 495 -14.59 -9.88 -13.56
C LEU A 495 -14.48 -10.22 -15.05
N PRO A 496 -14.32 -9.25 -15.95
CA PRO A 496 -14.05 -9.52 -17.36
C PRO A 496 -12.69 -10.19 -17.54
N ASN A 497 -12.51 -10.86 -18.68
CA ASN A 497 -11.18 -11.31 -19.07
C ASN A 497 -10.23 -10.10 -19.15
N PRO A 498 -8.98 -10.17 -18.63
CA PRO A 498 -8.02 -9.06 -18.64
C PRO A 498 -7.83 -8.40 -20.01
N TRP A 499 -7.96 -9.19 -21.08
CA TRP A 499 -7.74 -8.78 -22.47
C TRP A 499 -9.04 -8.55 -23.27
N ALA A 500 -10.22 -8.66 -22.62
CA ALA A 500 -11.48 -8.32 -23.31
C ALA A 500 -11.50 -6.84 -23.65
N GLU A 501 -11.92 -6.50 -24.88
CA GLU A 501 -12.09 -5.12 -25.31
C GLU A 501 -13.06 -4.39 -24.37
N LEU A 502 -12.72 -3.18 -23.98
CA LEU A 502 -13.63 -2.26 -23.31
C LEU A 502 -14.67 -1.84 -24.35
N THR A 503 -15.91 -2.28 -24.20
CA THR A 503 -17.00 -1.80 -25.06
C THR A 503 -17.32 -0.34 -24.70
N GLU A 504 -17.62 0.49 -25.70
CA GLU A 504 -17.93 1.93 -25.56
C GLU A 504 -19.20 2.22 -24.73
N ASP A 505 -19.97 1.20 -24.36
CA ASP A 505 -21.17 1.33 -23.53
C ASP A 505 -20.83 1.24 -22.04
N GLY A 506 -20.37 2.37 -21.48
CA GLY A 506 -20.37 2.59 -20.02
C GLY A 506 -21.80 2.55 -19.45
N PRO A 507 -21.97 2.30 -18.12
CA PRO A 507 -23.30 2.41 -17.52
C PRO A 507 -23.83 3.83 -17.74
N ASP A 508 -25.08 3.92 -18.22
CA ASP A 508 -25.83 5.18 -18.33
C ASP A 508 -25.81 5.88 -16.95
N PRO A 509 -25.26 7.08 -16.84
CA PRO A 509 -25.12 7.77 -15.55
C PRO A 509 -26.45 8.20 -14.92
N ASP A 510 -27.59 7.95 -15.57
CA ASP A 510 -28.91 8.30 -15.02
C ASP A 510 -29.94 7.16 -15.09
N PRO A 511 -29.91 6.18 -14.14
CA PRO A 511 -31.01 5.21 -14.02
C PRO A 511 -32.32 5.79 -13.45
N ALA A 512 -32.38 7.10 -13.12
CA ALA A 512 -33.56 7.75 -12.51
C ALA A 512 -34.41 8.58 -13.50
N GLY A 513 -34.03 8.67 -14.78
CA GLY A 513 -34.67 9.52 -15.80
C GLY A 513 -36.03 9.04 -16.34
N GLU A 514 -36.45 7.81 -16.12
CA GLU A 514 -37.71 7.25 -16.70
C GLU A 514 -38.89 7.07 -15.72
N ARG A 515 -39.10 7.98 -14.77
CA ARG A 515 -40.41 8.05 -14.09
C ARG A 515 -40.95 9.47 -14.02
N ARG A 516 -41.16 10.07 -15.15
CA ARG A 516 -42.16 11.14 -15.33
C ARG A 516 -42.63 11.17 -16.78
N ARG A 517 -43.66 10.39 -17.08
CA ARG A 517 -44.81 10.76 -17.96
C ARG A 517 -46.05 10.06 -17.47
#